data_5de9aaf7b6bea06dc45f35170b4d5774
#
_entry.id   5de9aaf7b6bea06dc45f35170b4d5774
#
_cell.length_a   1.000
_cell.length_b   1.000
_cell.length_c   1.000
_cell.angle_alpha   90.00
_cell.angle_beta   90.00
_cell.angle_gamma   90.00
#
_symmetry.space_group_name_H-M   'P 1'
#
loop_
_entity.id
_entity.type
_entity.pdbx_description
1 polymer ?
#
loop_
_entity_poly.entity_id
_entity_poly.type
_entity_poly.pdbx_seq_one_letter_code
_entity_poly.pdbx_strand_id
1 'polypeptide(L)'
;MTKRIVILSDTHMGRADALVRSPEDLAPLWRGVDSLVINGDVAEVHDPRYRVKAAGQVLELHDLCERDGVDLTLLSGNHDPYISDTRHLLLADGAVFVTHGDALHPSIAPWCPSAVKVRQSYDNAMATLQPEERDTLAARLSVTQHAAQQHWIEFEEAIQRSTLQQLVRRPWMAFEVLWYWHSIPQLAKRFAEDHAPHARFFIFGHTHHQGVWQRGDLTIINTGSFGFPGKPRAVVIENGRLRVYKICRRGEVFDYADAPLAEYELDAAQQSANGEAA
;
A
#
# COMPACT_ATOMS: atom_id res chain seq x y z
N MET A 1 -24.20 -2.71 14.36
CA MET A 1 -23.94 -2.15 13.00
C MET A 1 -22.60 -2.68 12.55
N THR A 2 -22.48 -3.17 11.34
CA THR A 2 -21.20 -3.65 10.79
C THR A 2 -20.33 -2.45 10.49
N LYS A 3 -19.08 -2.47 11.00
CA LYS A 3 -18.09 -1.40 10.83
C LYS A 3 -17.82 -1.15 9.35
N ARG A 4 -17.91 0.12 8.91
CA ARG A 4 -17.52 0.55 7.56
C ARG A 4 -16.05 0.93 7.55
N ILE A 5 -15.24 0.21 6.77
CA ILE A 5 -13.79 0.40 6.67
C ILE A 5 -13.46 0.86 5.26
N VAL A 6 -12.64 1.90 5.14
CA VAL A 6 -12.08 2.36 3.86
C VAL A 6 -10.58 2.18 3.87
N ILE A 7 -10.03 1.63 2.78
CA ILE A 7 -8.59 1.38 2.60
C ILE A 7 -8.13 2.18 1.37
N LEU A 8 -7.14 3.04 1.60
CA LEU A 8 -6.41 3.82 0.59
C LEU A 8 -4.93 3.48 0.68
N SER A 9 -4.10 3.93 -0.26
CA SER A 9 -2.63 3.89 -0.16
C SER A 9 -1.97 5.01 -0.96
N ASP A 10 -0.67 5.17 -0.78
CA ASP A 10 0.22 5.96 -1.65
C ASP A 10 -0.29 7.41 -1.84
N THR A 11 -0.64 8.07 -0.74
CA THR A 11 -1.07 9.47 -0.76
C THR A 11 0.09 10.42 -0.96
N HIS A 12 1.31 10.04 -0.54
CA HIS A 12 2.57 10.79 -0.68
C HIS A 12 2.44 12.25 -0.26
N MET A 13 1.73 12.52 0.83
CA MET A 13 1.52 13.88 1.33
C MET A 13 2.84 14.60 1.57
N GLY A 14 2.84 15.89 1.32
CA GLY A 14 4.02 16.74 1.39
C GLY A 14 4.78 16.88 0.07
N ARG A 15 4.77 15.85 -0.78
CA ARG A 15 5.50 15.81 -2.05
C ARG A 15 4.95 16.82 -3.06
N ALA A 16 5.85 17.45 -3.82
CA ALA A 16 5.46 18.52 -4.74
C ALA A 16 4.59 18.06 -5.92
N ASP A 17 4.75 16.81 -6.37
CA ASP A 17 4.02 16.19 -7.46
C ASP A 17 2.88 15.27 -7.01
N ALA A 18 2.61 15.21 -5.68
CA ALA A 18 1.43 14.53 -5.16
C ALA A 18 0.15 15.31 -5.53
N LEU A 19 -0.89 14.57 -5.87
CA LEU A 19 -2.20 15.15 -6.19
C LEU A 19 -2.93 15.63 -4.92
N VAL A 20 -2.66 14.99 -3.77
CA VAL A 20 -3.16 15.39 -2.45
C VAL A 20 -2.34 16.59 -1.98
N ARG A 21 -2.96 17.74 -1.87
CA ARG A 21 -2.31 19.00 -1.44
C ARG A 21 -2.47 19.25 0.04
N SER A 22 -3.62 18.85 0.60
CA SER A 22 -3.98 18.89 2.00
C SER A 22 -4.74 17.60 2.35
N PRO A 23 -4.68 17.12 3.59
CA PRO A 23 -5.51 15.99 4.05
C PRO A 23 -7.01 16.22 3.83
N GLU A 24 -7.50 17.46 3.92
CA GLU A 24 -8.89 17.79 3.65
C GLU A 24 -9.33 17.42 2.23
N ASP A 25 -8.43 17.37 1.25
CA ASP A 25 -8.74 16.94 -0.12
C ASP A 25 -9.33 15.52 -0.13
N LEU A 26 -9.01 14.70 0.89
CA LEU A 26 -9.45 13.31 1.04
C LEU A 26 -10.72 13.18 1.91
N ALA A 27 -11.18 14.25 2.58
CA ALA A 27 -12.26 14.20 3.55
C ALA A 27 -13.56 13.55 3.02
N PRO A 28 -13.98 13.71 1.76
CA PRO A 28 -15.17 13.02 1.26
C PRO A 28 -15.04 11.48 1.29
N LEU A 29 -13.81 10.94 1.26
CA LEU A 29 -13.56 9.49 1.21
C LEU A 29 -13.80 8.80 2.56
N TRP A 30 -13.70 9.54 3.68
CA TRP A 30 -13.99 8.98 5.01
C TRP A 30 -15.29 9.48 5.64
N ARG A 31 -16.10 10.25 4.91
CA ARG A 31 -17.39 10.74 5.43
C ARG A 31 -18.34 9.59 5.74
N GLY A 32 -18.77 9.48 7.00
CA GLY A 32 -19.64 8.38 7.47
C GLY A 32 -18.96 7.01 7.50
N VAL A 33 -17.64 6.99 7.67
CA VAL A 33 -16.80 5.80 7.80
C VAL A 33 -16.44 5.60 9.27
N ASP A 34 -16.40 4.37 9.75
CA ASP A 34 -15.97 4.07 11.12
C ASP A 34 -14.44 3.97 11.21
N SER A 35 -13.78 3.51 10.14
CA SER A 35 -12.32 3.34 10.12
C SER A 35 -11.73 3.65 8.76
N LEU A 36 -10.67 4.47 8.76
CA LEU A 36 -9.84 4.78 7.61
C LEU A 36 -8.48 4.09 7.76
N VAL A 37 -8.11 3.29 6.78
CA VAL A 37 -6.78 2.66 6.68
C VAL A 37 -6.02 3.32 5.53
N ILE A 38 -4.83 3.90 5.81
CA ILE A 38 -3.90 4.29 4.76
C ILE A 38 -2.74 3.31 4.74
N ASN A 39 -2.70 2.51 3.71
CA ASN A 39 -1.84 1.34 3.56
C ASN A 39 -0.46 1.70 2.99
N GLY A 40 0.33 2.46 3.76
CA GLY A 40 1.71 2.86 3.45
C GLY A 40 1.86 3.99 2.44
N ASP A 41 3.06 4.55 2.40
CA ASP A 41 3.42 5.72 1.60
C ASP A 41 2.42 6.87 1.80
N VAL A 42 2.11 7.11 3.08
CA VAL A 42 1.18 8.14 3.54
C VAL A 42 1.77 9.52 3.26
N ALA A 43 3.06 9.73 3.61
CA ALA A 43 3.71 11.03 3.52
C ALA A 43 5.23 10.91 3.36
N GLU A 44 5.86 11.89 2.73
CA GLU A 44 7.30 11.96 2.45
C GLU A 44 8.09 12.44 3.69
N VAL A 45 7.92 11.76 4.83
CA VAL A 45 8.52 12.18 6.11
C VAL A 45 10.03 11.95 6.19
N HIS A 46 10.60 11.11 5.35
CA HIS A 46 12.04 10.83 5.29
C HIS A 46 12.78 11.67 4.24
N ASP A 47 12.09 12.24 3.28
CA ASP A 47 12.73 13.15 2.31
C ASP A 47 12.98 14.52 2.96
N PRO A 48 14.24 14.97 3.10
CA PRO A 48 14.57 16.24 3.75
C PRO A 48 13.87 17.45 3.13
N ARG A 49 13.55 17.38 1.84
CA ARG A 49 12.89 18.46 1.09
C ARG A 49 11.43 18.64 1.49
N TYR A 50 10.78 17.58 1.93
CA TYR A 50 9.33 17.55 2.17
C TYR A 50 8.96 17.26 3.62
N ARG A 51 9.92 16.79 4.42
CA ARG A 51 9.74 16.30 5.80
C ARG A 51 8.85 17.18 6.68
N VAL A 52 9.13 18.48 6.72
CA VAL A 52 8.38 19.41 7.59
C VAL A 52 6.93 19.53 7.16
N LYS A 53 6.69 19.70 5.87
CA LYS A 53 5.33 19.77 5.32
C LYS A 53 4.60 18.45 5.49
N ALA A 54 5.25 17.34 5.17
CA ALA A 54 4.71 15.99 5.29
C ALA A 54 4.28 15.67 6.73
N ALA A 55 5.15 15.95 7.72
CA ALA A 55 4.83 15.73 9.13
C ALA A 55 3.63 16.59 9.59
N GLY A 56 3.58 17.87 9.19
CA GLY A 56 2.42 18.72 9.46
C GLY A 56 1.12 18.15 8.89
N GLN A 57 1.15 17.64 7.68
CA GLN A 57 -0.03 17.03 7.05
C GLN A 57 -0.46 15.72 7.70
N VAL A 58 0.48 14.91 8.21
CA VAL A 58 0.13 13.70 8.98
C VAL A 58 -0.60 14.07 10.28
N LEU A 59 -0.11 15.09 11.01
CA LEU A 59 -0.79 15.58 12.22
C LEU A 59 -2.18 16.12 11.89
N GLU A 60 -2.29 16.93 10.84
CA GLU A 60 -3.57 17.46 10.36
C GLU A 60 -4.56 16.34 9.99
N LEU A 61 -4.09 15.26 9.34
CA LEU A 61 -4.91 14.09 9.03
C LEU A 61 -5.46 13.43 10.30
N HIS A 62 -4.64 13.28 11.34
CA HIS A 62 -5.07 12.75 12.64
C HIS A 62 -6.16 13.63 13.25
N ASP A 63 -5.93 14.96 13.32
CA ASP A 63 -6.89 15.92 13.88
C ASP A 63 -8.23 15.91 13.14
N LEU A 64 -8.19 15.79 11.80
CA LEU A 64 -9.39 15.72 10.96
C LEU A 64 -10.16 14.42 11.19
N CYS A 65 -9.49 13.28 11.26
CA CYS A 65 -10.13 11.98 11.52
C CYS A 65 -10.71 11.94 12.94
N GLU A 66 -9.99 12.45 13.96
CA GLU A 66 -10.49 12.54 15.33
C GLU A 66 -11.73 13.43 15.42
N ARG A 67 -11.69 14.62 14.80
CA ARG A 67 -12.83 15.54 14.72
C ARG A 67 -14.07 14.89 14.09
N ASP A 68 -13.87 14.09 13.04
CA ASP A 68 -14.95 13.45 12.29
C ASP A 68 -15.36 12.09 12.89
N GLY A 69 -14.73 11.66 14.02
CA GLY A 69 -15.03 10.42 14.73
C GLY A 69 -14.60 9.16 13.96
N VAL A 70 -13.56 9.27 13.13
CA VAL A 70 -13.03 8.18 12.30
C VAL A 70 -11.78 7.59 12.93
N ASP A 71 -11.75 6.26 13.13
CA ASP A 71 -10.61 5.52 13.61
C ASP A 71 -9.54 5.41 12.51
N LEU A 72 -8.43 6.15 12.63
CA LEU A 72 -7.36 6.20 11.66
C LEU A 72 -6.30 5.13 11.95
N THR A 73 -6.02 4.28 10.97
CA THR A 73 -4.90 3.33 10.99
C THR A 73 -3.94 3.63 9.85
N LEU A 74 -2.67 3.91 10.19
CA LEU A 74 -1.59 4.08 9.23
C LEU A 74 -0.74 2.81 9.19
N LEU A 75 -0.47 2.28 8.01
CA LEU A 75 0.56 1.28 7.80
C LEU A 75 1.82 1.98 7.28
N SER A 76 2.99 1.45 7.65
CA SER A 76 4.24 1.95 7.09
C SER A 76 4.49 1.42 5.68
N GLY A 77 4.95 2.28 4.80
CA GLY A 77 5.47 1.96 3.48
C GLY A 77 6.99 2.16 3.40
N ASN A 78 7.53 2.16 2.19
CA ASN A 78 8.96 2.39 1.99
C ASN A 78 9.34 3.88 1.96
N HIS A 79 8.39 4.80 1.74
CA HIS A 79 8.61 6.24 1.84
C HIS A 79 8.43 6.78 3.27
N ASP A 80 7.78 6.02 4.14
CA ASP A 80 7.51 6.37 5.52
C ASP A 80 7.68 5.17 6.48
N PRO A 81 8.86 4.49 6.47
CA PRO A 81 9.06 3.22 7.16
C PRO A 81 8.90 3.29 8.69
N TYR A 82 8.80 4.48 9.27
CA TYR A 82 8.62 4.70 10.71
C TYR A 82 7.32 5.44 11.06
N ILE A 83 6.40 5.63 10.13
CA ILE A 83 5.15 6.35 10.41
C ILE A 83 4.27 5.57 11.40
N SER A 84 4.41 4.24 11.43
CA SER A 84 3.69 3.32 12.29
C SER A 84 4.48 2.02 12.47
N ASP A 85 4.25 1.31 13.56
CA ASP A 85 4.73 -0.06 13.76
C ASP A 85 3.87 -1.10 13.02
N THR A 86 2.71 -0.69 12.54
CA THR A 86 1.79 -1.56 11.81
C THR A 86 2.23 -1.68 10.36
N ARG A 87 2.48 -2.91 9.90
CA ARG A 87 2.93 -3.22 8.54
C ARG A 87 1.93 -4.05 7.74
N HIS A 88 0.96 -4.64 8.42
CA HIS A 88 -0.11 -5.41 7.80
C HIS A 88 -1.36 -5.43 8.69
N LEU A 89 -2.48 -5.75 8.09
CA LEU A 89 -3.74 -6.02 8.78
C LEU A 89 -4.37 -7.30 8.25
N LEU A 90 -5.06 -8.00 9.14
CA LEU A 90 -6.00 -9.06 8.80
C LEU A 90 -7.39 -8.57 9.17
N LEU A 91 -8.28 -8.45 8.21
CA LEU A 91 -9.65 -7.98 8.36
C LEU A 91 -10.63 -9.09 7.96
N ALA A 92 -11.89 -8.97 8.39
CA ALA A 92 -12.95 -9.92 8.08
C ALA A 92 -12.53 -11.37 8.41
N ASP A 93 -12.16 -11.62 9.68
CA ASP A 93 -11.73 -12.92 10.20
C ASP A 93 -10.57 -13.57 9.40
N GLY A 94 -9.67 -12.72 8.85
CA GLY A 94 -8.51 -13.16 8.09
C GLY A 94 -8.76 -13.33 6.59
N ALA A 95 -9.99 -13.14 6.12
CA ALA A 95 -10.31 -13.23 4.69
C ALA A 95 -9.66 -12.12 3.85
N VAL A 96 -9.33 -10.98 4.46
CA VAL A 96 -8.69 -9.83 3.80
C VAL A 96 -7.34 -9.56 4.43
N PHE A 97 -6.27 -9.73 3.65
CA PHE A 97 -4.91 -9.38 4.04
C PHE A 97 -4.51 -8.06 3.38
N VAL A 98 -4.06 -7.12 4.18
CA VAL A 98 -3.64 -5.78 3.75
C VAL A 98 -2.18 -5.56 4.14
N THR A 99 -1.35 -5.16 3.19
CA THR A 99 0.04 -4.72 3.42
C THR A 99 0.44 -3.74 2.35
N HIS A 100 1.44 -2.89 2.60
CA HIS A 100 1.83 -1.88 1.60
C HIS A 100 2.26 -2.49 0.26
N GLY A 101 3.03 -3.58 0.27
CA GLY A 101 3.46 -4.29 -0.93
C GLY A 101 4.95 -4.12 -1.26
N ASP A 102 5.68 -3.30 -0.53
CA ASP A 102 7.13 -3.11 -0.65
C ASP A 102 7.91 -4.41 -0.34
N ALA A 103 7.36 -5.28 0.53
CA ALA A 103 7.92 -6.57 0.87
C ALA A 103 7.75 -7.67 -0.20
N LEU A 104 7.01 -7.42 -1.28
CA LEU A 104 6.84 -8.38 -2.38
C LEU A 104 8.13 -8.66 -3.14
N HIS A 105 9.09 -7.72 -3.12
CA HIS A 105 10.38 -7.89 -3.75
C HIS A 105 11.53 -7.40 -2.84
N PRO A 106 12.63 -8.18 -2.68
CA PRO A 106 13.74 -7.81 -1.79
C PRO A 106 14.46 -6.51 -2.14
N SER A 107 14.38 -6.07 -3.40
CA SER A 107 14.89 -4.75 -3.81
C SER A 107 13.88 -3.63 -3.62
N ILE A 108 12.70 -3.90 -3.04
CA ILE A 108 11.58 -2.96 -2.90
C ILE A 108 11.11 -2.48 -4.27
N ALA A 109 11.89 -1.61 -4.93
CA ALA A 109 11.65 -1.06 -6.27
C ALA A 109 12.77 -1.48 -7.24
N PRO A 110 12.70 -2.66 -7.88
CA PRO A 110 13.81 -3.22 -8.67
C PRO A 110 14.24 -2.36 -9.87
N TRP A 111 13.38 -1.46 -10.35
CA TRP A 111 13.69 -0.48 -11.40
C TRP A 111 14.47 0.75 -10.89
N CYS A 112 14.55 0.93 -9.57
CA CYS A 112 15.23 2.08 -8.97
C CYS A 112 16.76 1.99 -9.15
N PRO A 113 17.48 3.08 -9.38
CA PRO A 113 18.94 3.09 -9.41
C PRO A 113 19.61 2.51 -8.16
N SER A 114 18.95 2.62 -7.01
CA SER A 114 19.41 2.11 -5.72
C SER A 114 19.03 0.64 -5.46
N ALA A 115 18.32 -0.04 -6.37
CA ALA A 115 17.80 -1.40 -6.18
C ALA A 115 18.84 -2.42 -5.71
N VAL A 116 20.08 -2.31 -6.22
CA VAL A 116 21.20 -3.21 -5.82
C VAL A 116 21.59 -2.98 -4.37
N LYS A 117 21.69 -1.72 -3.94
CA LYS A 117 22.03 -1.37 -2.54
C LYS A 117 20.92 -1.78 -1.57
N VAL A 118 19.66 -1.48 -1.93
CA VAL A 118 18.49 -1.90 -1.14
C VAL A 118 18.47 -3.41 -0.99
N ARG A 119 18.71 -4.15 -2.09
CA ARG A 119 18.81 -5.60 -2.04
C ARG A 119 19.94 -6.08 -1.12
N GLN A 120 21.11 -5.47 -1.19
CA GLN A 120 22.24 -5.82 -0.33
C GLN A 120 21.92 -5.56 1.14
N SER A 121 21.29 -4.43 1.46
CA SER A 121 20.83 -4.11 2.82
C SER A 121 19.81 -5.14 3.31
N TYR A 122 18.86 -5.52 2.45
CA TYR A 122 17.89 -6.57 2.74
C TYR A 122 18.58 -7.92 3.04
N ASP A 123 19.48 -8.37 2.16
CA ASP A 123 20.17 -9.65 2.29
C ASP A 123 21.06 -9.69 3.54
N ASN A 124 21.75 -8.57 3.86
CA ASN A 124 22.54 -8.44 5.08
C ASN A 124 21.68 -8.55 6.34
N ALA A 125 20.56 -7.82 6.38
CA ALA A 125 19.65 -7.88 7.53
C ALA A 125 19.01 -9.27 7.67
N MET A 126 18.62 -9.93 6.56
CA MET A 126 18.09 -11.28 6.57
C MET A 126 19.12 -12.30 7.08
N ALA A 127 20.40 -12.10 6.77
CA ALA A 127 21.48 -12.98 7.23
C ALA A 127 21.70 -12.92 8.76
N THR A 128 21.31 -11.84 9.43
CA THR A 128 21.43 -11.72 10.91
C THR A 128 20.36 -12.50 11.67
N LEU A 129 19.26 -12.88 11.00
CA LEU A 129 18.18 -13.65 11.61
C LEU A 129 18.53 -15.14 11.72
N GLN A 130 17.94 -15.79 12.73
CA GLN A 130 18.03 -17.25 12.83
C GLN A 130 17.34 -17.92 11.63
N PRO A 131 17.82 -19.08 11.15
CA PRO A 131 17.24 -19.74 9.98
C PRO A 131 15.72 -19.94 10.07
N GLU A 132 15.22 -20.28 11.26
CA GLU A 132 13.79 -20.56 11.52
C GLU A 132 12.91 -19.31 11.44
N GLU A 133 13.49 -18.12 11.61
CA GLU A 133 12.77 -16.84 11.58
C GLU A 133 12.62 -16.30 10.15
N ARG A 134 13.53 -16.64 9.24
CA ARG A 134 13.68 -16.01 7.91
C ARG A 134 12.46 -16.12 7.02
N ASP A 135 11.69 -17.20 7.17
CA ASP A 135 10.50 -17.45 6.35
C ASP A 135 9.22 -16.87 6.97
N THR A 136 9.31 -16.19 8.13
CA THR A 136 8.16 -15.59 8.78
C THR A 136 7.75 -14.26 8.13
N LEU A 137 6.45 -13.95 8.19
CA LEU A 137 5.93 -12.64 7.77
C LEU A 137 6.61 -11.49 8.52
N ALA A 138 6.78 -11.65 9.84
CA ALA A 138 7.40 -10.63 10.69
C ALA A 138 8.83 -10.31 10.25
N ALA A 139 9.67 -11.34 9.99
CA ALA A 139 11.02 -11.17 9.47
C ALA A 139 11.00 -10.48 8.10
N ARG A 140 10.15 -10.93 7.18
CA ARG A 140 10.02 -10.37 5.85
C ARG A 140 9.69 -8.87 5.89
N LEU A 141 8.71 -8.47 6.70
CA LEU A 141 8.30 -7.07 6.84
C LEU A 141 9.37 -6.23 7.56
N SER A 142 9.95 -6.74 8.64
CA SER A 142 10.98 -6.04 9.42
C SER A 142 12.25 -5.79 8.60
N VAL A 143 12.73 -6.80 7.87
CA VAL A 143 13.92 -6.67 7.02
C VAL A 143 13.67 -5.71 5.86
N THR A 144 12.48 -5.73 5.26
CA THR A 144 12.10 -4.76 4.22
C THR A 144 12.09 -3.34 4.77
N GLN A 145 11.52 -3.14 5.97
CA GLN A 145 11.52 -1.84 6.65
C GLN A 145 12.94 -1.33 6.89
N HIS A 146 13.82 -2.19 7.41
CA HIS A 146 15.24 -1.86 7.61
C HIS A 146 15.92 -1.46 6.29
N ALA A 147 15.70 -2.21 5.20
CA ALA A 147 16.27 -1.87 3.90
C ALA A 147 15.77 -0.54 3.34
N ALA A 148 14.48 -0.21 3.55
CA ALA A 148 13.92 1.09 3.19
C ALA A 148 14.55 2.23 4.00
N GLN A 149 14.77 2.04 5.30
CA GLN A 149 15.42 3.02 6.18
C GLN A 149 16.85 3.32 5.73
N GLN A 150 17.65 2.28 5.50
CA GLN A 150 19.03 2.43 5.05
C GLN A 150 19.10 3.18 3.71
N HIS A 151 18.15 2.93 2.83
CA HIS A 151 18.04 3.67 1.58
C HIS A 151 17.88 5.18 1.83
N TRP A 152 17.01 5.59 2.75
CA TRP A 152 16.77 7.00 3.06
C TRP A 152 17.96 7.68 3.76
N ILE A 153 18.69 6.97 4.62
CA ILE A 153 19.90 7.48 5.27
C ILE A 153 20.98 7.80 4.21
N GLU A 154 21.20 6.88 3.27
CA GLU A 154 22.19 7.08 2.19
C GLU A 154 21.73 8.10 1.15
N PHE A 155 20.44 8.37 1.06
CA PHE A 155 19.85 9.25 0.05
C PHE A 155 20.06 10.73 0.34
N GLU A 156 20.32 11.11 1.59
CA GLU A 156 20.65 12.50 1.97
C GLU A 156 21.93 12.99 1.24
N GLU A 157 22.79 12.09 0.76
CA GLU A 157 24.02 12.39 0.07
C GLU A 157 23.90 12.45 -1.46
N ALA A 158 22.80 11.97 -2.04
CA ALA A 158 22.66 11.88 -3.50
C ALA A 158 21.88 13.05 -4.09
N ILE A 159 22.46 13.72 -5.10
CA ILE A 159 21.76 14.73 -5.91
C ILE A 159 20.60 14.04 -6.65
N GLN A 160 19.38 14.37 -6.25
CA GLN A 160 18.18 13.76 -6.82
C GLN A 160 17.90 14.31 -8.23
N ARG A 161 17.84 13.38 -9.17
CA ARG A 161 17.37 13.66 -10.52
C ARG A 161 15.89 13.41 -10.63
N SER A 162 15.18 14.24 -11.38
CA SER A 162 13.77 14.00 -11.66
C SER A 162 13.57 12.64 -12.36
N THR A 163 12.40 12.03 -12.21
CA THR A 163 12.04 10.78 -12.89
C THR A 163 12.25 10.86 -14.41
N LEU A 164 11.95 12.01 -15.01
CA LEU A 164 12.16 12.25 -16.43
C LEU A 164 13.65 12.22 -16.81
N GLN A 165 14.54 12.83 -16.01
CA GLN A 165 15.99 12.78 -16.24
C GLN A 165 16.55 11.38 -16.10
N GLN A 166 15.99 10.57 -15.17
CA GLN A 166 16.35 9.16 -15.01
C GLN A 166 15.92 8.35 -16.23
N LEU A 167 14.69 8.54 -16.71
CA LEU A 167 14.16 7.84 -17.89
C LEU A 167 14.97 8.14 -19.16
N VAL A 168 15.37 9.40 -19.38
CA VAL A 168 16.22 9.78 -20.52
C VAL A 168 17.59 9.08 -20.47
N ARG A 169 18.15 8.88 -19.28
CA ARG A 169 19.46 8.23 -19.11
C ARG A 169 19.40 6.70 -19.10
N ARG A 170 18.26 6.14 -18.70
CA ARG A 170 18.01 4.70 -18.58
C ARG A 170 16.69 4.36 -19.26
N PRO A 171 16.62 4.39 -20.59
CA PRO A 171 15.36 4.16 -21.31
C PRO A 171 14.77 2.75 -21.07
N TRP A 172 15.63 1.77 -20.74
CA TRP A 172 15.21 0.41 -20.34
C TRP A 172 14.47 0.38 -18.99
N MET A 173 14.57 1.42 -18.16
CA MET A 173 13.84 1.52 -16.89
C MET A 173 12.33 1.43 -17.10
N ALA A 174 11.80 1.98 -18.19
CA ALA A 174 10.39 1.83 -18.52
C ALA A 174 10.01 0.37 -18.77
N PHE A 175 10.87 -0.39 -19.42
CA PHE A 175 10.66 -1.83 -19.64
C PHE A 175 10.74 -2.61 -18.33
N GLU A 176 11.70 -2.29 -17.45
CA GLU A 176 11.82 -2.89 -16.11
C GLU A 176 10.55 -2.66 -15.28
N VAL A 177 10.00 -1.44 -15.30
CA VAL A 177 8.74 -1.09 -14.62
C VAL A 177 7.56 -1.89 -15.21
N LEU A 178 7.41 -1.93 -16.52
CA LEU A 178 6.32 -2.66 -17.18
C LEU A 178 6.41 -4.17 -16.92
N TRP A 179 7.62 -4.72 -16.96
CA TRP A 179 7.86 -6.13 -16.63
C TRP A 179 7.51 -6.44 -15.17
N TYR A 180 7.91 -5.56 -14.24
CA TYR A 180 7.55 -5.71 -12.84
C TYR A 180 6.03 -5.64 -12.64
N TRP A 181 5.35 -4.66 -13.24
CA TRP A 181 3.89 -4.57 -13.18
C TRP A 181 3.19 -5.82 -13.72
N HIS A 182 3.73 -6.41 -14.78
CA HIS A 182 3.21 -7.68 -15.31
C HIS A 182 3.40 -8.84 -14.32
N SER A 183 4.52 -8.88 -13.60
CA SER A 183 4.84 -9.95 -12.65
C SER A 183 4.17 -9.79 -11.27
N ILE A 184 3.71 -8.58 -10.93
CA ILE A 184 3.22 -8.26 -9.58
C ILE A 184 2.06 -9.15 -9.10
N PRO A 185 1.05 -9.52 -9.92
CA PRO A 185 -0.02 -10.39 -9.46
C PRO A 185 0.46 -11.78 -9.08
N GLN A 186 1.53 -12.28 -9.73
CA GLN A 186 2.11 -13.57 -9.38
C GLN A 186 2.98 -13.49 -8.12
N LEU A 187 3.72 -12.38 -7.92
CA LEU A 187 4.47 -12.13 -6.69
C LEU A 187 3.54 -11.99 -5.49
N ALA A 188 2.45 -11.23 -5.65
CA ALA A 188 1.42 -11.06 -4.62
C ALA A 188 0.75 -12.39 -4.24
N LYS A 189 0.44 -13.24 -5.26
CA LYS A 189 -0.11 -14.58 -5.02
C LYS A 189 0.84 -15.43 -4.16
N ARG A 190 2.12 -15.53 -4.54
CA ARG A 190 3.11 -16.30 -3.77
C ARG A 190 3.25 -15.77 -2.35
N PHE A 191 3.34 -14.46 -2.20
CA PHE A 191 3.45 -13.83 -0.89
C PHE A 191 2.24 -14.15 0.00
N ALA A 192 1.03 -14.13 -0.56
CA ALA A 192 -0.18 -14.49 0.17
C ALA A 192 -0.22 -15.99 0.53
N GLU A 193 0.19 -16.87 -0.38
CA GLU A 193 0.30 -18.31 -0.12
C GLU A 193 1.27 -18.62 1.02
N ASP A 194 2.41 -17.90 1.08
CA ASP A 194 3.44 -18.10 2.11
C ASP A 194 3.03 -17.51 3.47
N HIS A 195 2.33 -16.37 3.50
CA HIS A 195 2.18 -15.58 4.72
C HIS A 195 0.73 -15.33 5.16
N ALA A 196 -0.24 -15.52 4.30
CA ALA A 196 -1.66 -15.35 4.58
C ALA A 196 -2.53 -16.38 3.79
N PRO A 197 -2.29 -17.70 3.98
CA PRO A 197 -2.87 -18.76 3.14
C PRO A 197 -4.40 -18.83 3.20
N HIS A 198 -5.02 -18.26 4.22
CA HIS A 198 -6.47 -18.20 4.37
C HIS A 198 -7.10 -16.93 3.77
N ALA A 199 -6.27 -15.98 3.31
CA ALA A 199 -6.79 -14.76 2.71
C ALA A 199 -7.40 -15.03 1.33
N ARG A 200 -8.60 -14.52 1.12
CA ARG A 200 -9.30 -14.51 -0.18
C ARG A 200 -9.04 -13.21 -0.95
N PHE A 201 -8.65 -12.17 -0.23
CA PHE A 201 -8.34 -10.85 -0.77
C PHE A 201 -6.98 -10.39 -0.29
N PHE A 202 -6.13 -9.99 -1.22
CA PHE A 202 -4.83 -9.39 -0.95
C PHE A 202 -4.84 -7.95 -1.44
N ILE A 203 -4.75 -6.98 -0.52
CA ILE A 203 -4.83 -5.55 -0.82
C ILE A 203 -3.46 -4.93 -0.60
N PHE A 204 -2.95 -4.21 -1.60
CA PHE A 204 -1.67 -3.54 -1.52
C PHE A 204 -1.62 -2.27 -2.39
N GLY A 205 -0.55 -1.47 -2.29
CA GLY A 205 -0.26 -0.25 -3.05
C GLY A 205 1.11 -0.30 -3.73
N HIS A 206 2.03 0.57 -3.32
CA HIS A 206 3.47 0.59 -3.62
C HIS A 206 3.83 0.78 -5.09
N THR A 207 3.26 0.00 -5.99
CA THR A 207 3.68 -0.02 -7.40
C THR A 207 3.05 1.08 -8.24
N HIS A 208 2.15 1.86 -7.67
CA HIS A 208 1.33 2.88 -8.32
C HIS A 208 0.53 2.37 -9.54
N HIS A 209 0.49 1.05 -9.74
CA HIS A 209 -0.22 0.40 -10.84
C HIS A 209 -1.50 -0.25 -10.33
N GLN A 210 -2.58 0.52 -10.37
CA GLN A 210 -3.87 0.05 -9.90
C GLN A 210 -4.38 -1.17 -10.70
N GLY A 211 -5.00 -2.11 -10.01
CA GLY A 211 -5.56 -3.28 -10.66
C GLY A 211 -6.41 -4.14 -9.72
N VAL A 212 -7.18 -5.03 -10.33
CA VAL A 212 -7.86 -6.14 -9.69
C VAL A 212 -7.59 -7.37 -10.53
N TRP A 213 -6.99 -8.38 -9.94
CA TRP A 213 -6.61 -9.61 -10.63
C TRP A 213 -7.11 -10.83 -9.85
N GLN A 214 -7.67 -11.80 -10.56
CA GLN A 214 -7.99 -13.11 -9.98
C GLN A 214 -6.84 -14.08 -10.23
N ARG A 215 -6.41 -14.80 -9.19
CA ARG A 215 -5.37 -15.85 -9.26
C ARG A 215 -5.79 -17.07 -8.42
N GLY A 216 -6.51 -18.00 -9.03
CA GLY A 216 -7.23 -19.05 -8.30
C GLY A 216 -8.32 -18.43 -7.43
N ASP A 217 -8.37 -18.79 -6.16
CA ASP A 217 -9.35 -18.28 -5.20
C ASP A 217 -8.96 -16.92 -4.60
N LEU A 218 -7.74 -16.43 -4.88
CA LEU A 218 -7.25 -15.16 -4.39
C LEU A 218 -7.59 -14.01 -5.33
N THR A 219 -8.29 -12.99 -4.82
CA THR A 219 -8.49 -11.70 -5.46
C THR A 219 -7.40 -10.73 -5.00
N ILE A 220 -6.59 -10.24 -5.91
CA ILE A 220 -5.47 -9.33 -5.67
C ILE A 220 -5.89 -7.94 -6.08
N ILE A 221 -5.76 -6.94 -5.19
CA ILE A 221 -6.22 -5.57 -5.42
C ILE A 221 -5.05 -4.63 -5.14
N ASN A 222 -4.65 -3.86 -6.16
CA ASN A 222 -3.74 -2.72 -5.96
C ASN A 222 -4.55 -1.42 -5.99
N THR A 223 -4.42 -0.63 -4.92
CA THR A 223 -5.15 0.61 -4.73
C THR A 223 -4.61 1.77 -5.56
N GLY A 224 -3.52 1.57 -6.29
CA GLY A 224 -2.90 2.61 -7.10
C GLY A 224 -2.24 3.68 -6.25
N SER A 225 -2.23 4.93 -6.73
CA SER A 225 -1.58 6.04 -6.03
C SER A 225 -2.26 7.36 -6.35
N PHE A 226 -2.18 8.32 -5.41
CA PHE A 226 -2.54 9.72 -5.61
C PHE A 226 -1.42 10.52 -6.27
N GLY A 227 -0.33 9.87 -6.67
CA GLY A 227 0.78 10.43 -7.45
C GLY A 227 0.84 9.84 -8.85
N PHE A 228 1.72 10.43 -9.69
CA PHE A 228 2.03 9.88 -11.02
C PHE A 228 2.80 8.54 -10.90
N PRO A 229 2.51 7.53 -11.73
CA PRO A 229 1.57 7.48 -12.85
C PRO A 229 0.19 6.91 -12.46
N GLY A 230 -0.07 6.68 -11.19
CA GLY A 230 -1.20 5.93 -10.71
C GLY A 230 -2.51 6.71 -10.74
N LYS A 231 -3.58 5.93 -10.70
CA LYS A 231 -4.95 6.41 -10.51
C LYS A 231 -5.47 5.78 -9.22
N PRO A 232 -5.82 6.56 -8.19
CA PRO A 232 -6.18 6.03 -6.89
C PRO A 232 -7.49 5.23 -6.96
N ARG A 233 -7.54 4.21 -6.11
CA ARG A 233 -8.73 3.41 -5.82
C ARG A 233 -8.93 3.33 -4.31
N ALA A 234 -10.18 3.16 -3.90
CA ALA A 234 -10.53 2.82 -2.54
C ALA A 234 -11.08 1.40 -2.48
N VAL A 235 -10.73 0.67 -1.43
CA VAL A 235 -11.45 -0.54 -1.05
C VAL A 235 -12.34 -0.20 0.12
N VAL A 236 -13.62 -0.52 0.01
CA VAL A 236 -14.63 -0.30 1.06
C VAL A 236 -15.14 -1.66 1.52
N ILE A 237 -15.03 -1.92 2.83
CA ILE A 237 -15.58 -3.10 3.48
C ILE A 237 -16.75 -2.67 4.34
N GLU A 238 -17.93 -3.20 4.05
CA GLU A 238 -19.15 -2.84 4.74
C GLU A 238 -20.21 -3.94 4.55
N ASN A 239 -20.93 -4.30 5.61
CA ASN A 239 -22.07 -5.25 5.57
C ASN A 239 -21.74 -6.60 4.89
N GLY A 240 -20.57 -7.20 5.23
CA GLY A 240 -20.13 -8.47 4.63
C GLY A 240 -19.73 -8.38 3.17
N ARG A 241 -19.52 -7.19 2.63
CA ARG A 241 -19.12 -6.95 1.25
C ARG A 241 -17.82 -6.15 1.15
N LEU A 242 -17.03 -6.48 0.15
CA LEU A 242 -15.86 -5.73 -0.27
C LEU A 242 -16.12 -5.10 -1.64
N ARG A 243 -15.99 -3.78 -1.73
CA ARG A 243 -16.17 -3.02 -2.96
C ARG A 243 -14.91 -2.26 -3.33
N VAL A 244 -14.57 -2.23 -4.60
CA VAL A 244 -13.45 -1.46 -5.13
C VAL A 244 -14.01 -0.28 -5.91
N TYR A 245 -13.67 0.94 -5.52
CA TYR A 245 -14.08 2.16 -6.20
C TYR A 245 -12.91 2.84 -6.91
N LYS A 246 -13.17 3.41 -8.07
CA LYS A 246 -12.30 4.45 -8.62
C LYS A 246 -12.48 5.71 -7.79
N ILE A 247 -11.39 6.39 -7.49
CA ILE A 247 -11.40 7.73 -6.91
C ILE A 247 -11.26 8.74 -8.04
N CYS A 248 -12.12 9.76 -8.02
CA CYS A 248 -12.16 10.84 -8.99
C CYS A 248 -11.88 12.16 -8.28
N ARG A 249 -11.18 13.08 -8.94
CA ARG A 249 -11.04 14.45 -8.45
C ARG A 249 -12.29 15.25 -8.85
N ARG A 250 -12.94 15.86 -7.88
CA ARG A 250 -14.12 16.76 -8.05
C ARG A 250 -13.76 18.13 -7.48
N GLY A 251 -13.34 19.05 -8.36
CA GLY A 251 -12.79 20.34 -7.91
C GLY A 251 -11.46 20.16 -7.17
N GLU A 252 -11.41 20.58 -5.91
CA GLU A 252 -10.22 20.47 -5.06
C GLU A 252 -10.17 19.15 -4.28
N VAL A 253 -11.27 18.41 -4.16
CA VAL A 253 -11.37 17.20 -3.34
C VAL A 253 -11.40 15.91 -4.17
N PHE A 254 -11.13 14.80 -3.51
CA PHE A 254 -11.28 13.44 -4.05
C PHE A 254 -12.56 12.81 -3.55
N ASP A 255 -13.25 12.09 -4.42
CA ASP A 255 -14.50 11.43 -4.12
C ASP A 255 -14.61 10.10 -4.89
N TYR A 256 -15.52 9.23 -4.45
CA TYR A 256 -15.82 7.98 -5.12
C TYR A 256 -16.46 8.23 -6.48
N ALA A 257 -16.19 7.35 -7.44
CA ALA A 257 -17.02 7.22 -8.62
C ALA A 257 -18.42 6.73 -8.22
N ASP A 258 -19.41 7.02 -9.07
CA ASP A 258 -20.83 6.75 -8.76
C ASP A 258 -21.17 5.26 -8.59
N ALA A 259 -20.33 4.37 -9.15
CA ALA A 259 -20.48 2.92 -9.02
C ALA A 259 -19.14 2.24 -8.73
N PRO A 260 -19.13 1.10 -7.99
CA PRO A 260 -17.95 0.31 -7.77
C PRO A 260 -17.46 -0.32 -9.09
N LEU A 261 -16.13 -0.49 -9.20
CA LEU A 261 -15.49 -1.24 -10.28
C LEU A 261 -15.66 -2.76 -10.12
N ALA A 262 -15.72 -3.21 -8.87
CA ALA A 262 -15.91 -4.61 -8.49
C ALA A 262 -16.57 -4.69 -7.11
N GLU A 263 -17.35 -5.74 -6.89
CA GLU A 263 -17.99 -6.06 -5.62
C GLU A 263 -17.90 -7.55 -5.35
N TYR A 264 -17.62 -7.92 -4.09
CA TYR A 264 -17.44 -9.29 -3.63
C TYR A 264 -18.13 -9.49 -2.28
N GLU A 265 -18.62 -10.72 -2.04
CA GLU A 265 -19.13 -11.13 -0.74
C GLU A 265 -18.01 -11.72 0.12
N LEU A 266 -17.92 -11.29 1.38
CA LEU A 266 -16.93 -11.77 2.34
C LEU A 266 -17.38 -13.06 3.05
N ASP A 267 -18.68 -13.27 3.21
CA ASP A 267 -19.26 -14.36 4.01
C ASP A 267 -19.45 -15.69 3.24
N ALA A 268 -19.05 -15.77 1.97
CA ALA A 268 -19.29 -16.95 1.13
C ALA A 268 -18.56 -18.25 1.56
N ALA A 269 -17.72 -18.21 2.61
CA ALA A 269 -16.95 -19.37 3.06
C ALA A 269 -17.72 -20.36 3.96
N GLN A 270 -18.92 -20.00 4.50
CA GLN A 270 -19.70 -20.91 5.38
C GLN A 270 -20.77 -21.73 4.64
N GLN A 271 -21.10 -21.42 3.40
CA GLN A 271 -22.16 -22.14 2.68
C GLN A 271 -21.69 -23.41 1.96
N SER A 272 -20.41 -23.55 1.62
CA SER A 272 -19.90 -24.77 1.00
C SER A 272 -19.63 -25.92 1.97
N ALA A 273 -19.39 -25.63 3.27
CA ALA A 273 -19.17 -26.67 4.29
C ALA A 273 -20.48 -27.32 4.79
N ASN A 274 -21.63 -26.68 4.61
CA ASN A 274 -22.94 -27.20 5.03
C ASN A 274 -23.73 -27.87 3.89
N GLY A 275 -23.22 -27.88 2.67
CA GLY A 275 -23.85 -28.48 1.49
C GLY A 275 -23.48 -29.94 1.22
N GLU A 276 -22.45 -30.49 1.88
CA GLU A 276 -22.01 -31.87 1.71
C GLU A 276 -22.42 -32.83 2.86
N ALA A 277 -23.27 -32.38 3.76
CA ALA A 277 -23.81 -33.21 4.88
C ALA A 277 -25.34 -33.30 4.84
N ALA A 278 -25.91 -33.59 3.67
CA ALA A 278 -27.32 -33.95 3.54
C ALA A 278 -27.50 -35.12 2.57
#